data_3db53e7c05522de5b84b4501def43292
#
_entry.id   3db53e7c05522de5b84b4501def43292
#
_cell.length_a   1.000
_cell.length_b   1.000
_cell.length_c   1.000
_cell.angle_alpha   90.00
_cell.angle_beta   90.00
_cell.angle_gamma   90.00
#
_symmetry.space_group_name_H-M   'P 1'
#
loop_
_entity.id
_entity.type
_entity.pdbx_description
1 polymer ?
#
loop_
_entity_poly.entity_id
_entity_poly.type
_entity_poly.pdbx_seq_one_letter_code
_entity_poly.pdbx_strand_id
1 'polypeptide(L)' 'MTNFEITYNMICRPGQVVKILTKAGKEENIPVKSWKKWTIVEVYDHHIVMKSEYGYWESFTRIDIVEMIRRGEIRWI' A
#
# COMPACT_ATOMS: atom_id res chain seq x y z
N MET A 1 6.29 16.23 -13.20
CA MET A 1 5.99 15.22 -12.16
C MET A 1 4.66 15.56 -11.48
N THR A 2 3.75 14.61 -11.39
CA THR A 2 2.45 14.84 -10.75
C THR A 2 2.58 14.80 -9.23
N ASN A 3 1.57 15.35 -8.52
CA ASN A 3 1.55 15.27 -7.06
C ASN A 3 1.53 13.81 -6.56
N PHE A 4 0.90 12.91 -7.31
CA PHE A 4 0.85 11.50 -6.96
C PHE A 4 2.22 10.85 -7.06
N GLU A 5 3.01 11.21 -8.06
CA GLU A 5 4.37 10.68 -8.23
C GLU A 5 5.31 11.19 -7.13
N ILE A 6 5.17 12.46 -6.74
CA ILE A 6 5.94 13.02 -5.63
C ILE A 6 5.62 12.27 -4.35
N THR A 7 4.34 12.06 -4.08
CA THR A 7 3.89 11.32 -2.90
C THR A 7 4.41 9.89 -2.93
N TYR A 8 4.32 9.23 -4.10
CA TYR A 8 4.86 7.89 -4.28
C TYR A 8 6.34 7.82 -3.88
N ASN A 9 7.14 8.75 -4.40
CA ASN A 9 8.58 8.78 -4.11
C ASN A 9 8.89 9.06 -2.64
N MET A 10 8.00 9.76 -1.95
CA MET A 10 8.15 10.03 -0.51
C MET A 10 7.80 8.83 0.36
N ILE A 11 6.78 8.07 -0.01
CA ILE A 11 6.28 6.94 0.79
C ILE A 11 7.06 5.67 0.50
N CYS A 12 7.40 5.44 -0.76
CA CYS A 12 7.94 4.15 -1.20
C CYS A 12 9.44 4.08 -0.99
N ARG A 13 9.84 3.87 0.26
CA ARG A 13 11.23 3.69 0.66
C ARG A 13 11.35 2.43 1.51
N PRO A 14 12.39 1.63 1.32
CA PRO A 14 12.61 0.45 2.18
C PRO A 14 12.62 0.84 3.65
N GLY A 15 11.91 0.07 4.47
CA GLY A 15 11.76 0.33 5.90
C GLY A 15 10.60 1.23 6.27
N GLN A 16 10.00 1.92 5.30
CA GLN A 16 8.84 2.78 5.56
C GLN A 16 7.61 1.93 5.89
N VAL A 17 6.88 2.34 6.92
CA VAL A 17 5.62 1.71 7.29
C VAL A 17 4.47 2.53 6.75
N VAL A 18 3.52 1.87 6.10
CA VAL A 18 2.32 2.51 5.54
C VAL A 18 1.09 1.77 6.02
N LYS A 19 -0.04 2.46 6.02
CA LYS A 19 -1.35 1.86 6.23
C LYS A 19 -2.08 1.84 4.90
N ILE A 20 -2.62 0.69 4.55
CA ILE A 20 -3.40 0.51 3.32
C ILE A 20 -4.80 0.07 3.69
N LEU A 21 -5.79 0.72 3.07
CA LEU A 21 -7.18 0.36 3.22
C LEU A 21 -7.48 -0.84 2.34
N THR A 22 -7.68 -1.99 2.96
CA THR A 22 -7.96 -3.22 2.24
C THR A 22 -9.33 -3.76 2.60
N LYS A 23 -9.91 -4.52 1.67
CA LYS A 23 -11.11 -5.28 1.97
C LYS A 23 -10.71 -6.48 2.81
N ALA A 24 -11.11 -6.50 4.06
CA ALA A 24 -10.87 -7.63 4.95
C ALA A 24 -12.08 -8.55 4.92
N GLY A 25 -11.92 -9.68 4.26
CA GLY A 25 -12.91 -10.75 4.29
C GLY A 25 -14.21 -10.45 3.55
N LYS A 26 -14.89 -11.52 3.19
CA LYS A 26 -16.26 -11.50 2.69
C LYS A 26 -17.10 -12.26 3.70
N GLU A 27 -17.43 -11.64 4.80
CA GLU A 27 -18.44 -12.23 5.66
C GLU A 27 -19.78 -11.71 5.22
N GLU A 28 -20.67 -12.61 4.86
CA GLU A 28 -22.07 -12.34 4.52
C GLU A 28 -22.28 -11.30 3.42
N ASN A 29 -21.44 -11.31 2.40
CA ASN A 29 -21.53 -10.41 1.25
C ASN A 29 -21.35 -8.92 1.58
N ILE A 30 -20.90 -8.60 2.79
CA ILE A 30 -20.58 -7.22 3.17
C ILE A 30 -19.07 -7.05 3.15
N PRO A 31 -18.52 -6.26 2.21
CA PRO A 31 -17.07 -5.97 2.23
C PRO A 31 -16.74 -5.09 3.44
N VAL A 32 -15.94 -5.62 4.34
CA VAL A 32 -15.41 -4.84 5.45
C VAL A 32 -14.08 -4.26 5.02
N LYS A 33 -13.97 -2.94 5.02
CA LYS A 33 -12.71 -2.26 4.76
C LYS A 33 -12.00 -2.00 6.07
N SER A 34 -10.72 -2.33 6.13
CA SER A 34 -9.90 -2.03 7.30
C SER A 34 -8.52 -1.55 6.89
N TRP A 35 -7.94 -0.71 7.72
CA TRP A 35 -6.56 -0.25 7.54
C TRP A 35 -5.60 -1.31 8.09
N LYS A 36 -4.65 -1.73 7.26
CA LYS A 36 -3.62 -2.67 7.65
C LYS A 36 -2.25 -2.04 7.49
N LYS A 37 -1.35 -2.34 8.40
CA LYS A 37 0.02 -1.88 8.35
C LYS A 37 0.86 -2.77 7.46
N TRP A 38 1.66 -2.15 6.62
CA TRP A 38 2.59 -2.81 5.73
C TRP A 38 3.95 -2.13 5.83
N THR A 39 5.00 -2.92 5.83
CA THR A 39 6.37 -2.41 5.78
C THR A 39 6.91 -2.59 4.38
N ILE A 40 7.44 -1.54 3.79
CA ILE A 40 8.06 -1.61 2.48
C ILE A 40 9.42 -2.27 2.65
N VAL A 41 9.63 -3.37 1.93
CA VAL A 41 10.86 -4.16 2.00
C VAL A 41 11.79 -3.82 0.85
N GLU A 42 11.27 -3.86 -0.38
CA GLU A 42 12.03 -3.57 -1.59
C GLU A 42 11.22 -2.72 -2.55
N VAL A 43 11.88 -1.80 -3.20
CA VAL A 43 11.27 -0.94 -4.23
C VAL A 43 11.95 -1.23 -5.55
N TYR A 44 11.19 -1.72 -6.52
CA TYR A 44 11.65 -1.97 -7.88
C TYR A 44 11.01 -0.95 -8.83
N ASP A 45 11.46 -0.93 -10.08
CA ASP A 45 10.99 0.07 -11.06
C ASP A 45 9.47 0.01 -11.30
N HIS A 46 8.89 -1.19 -11.28
CA HIS A 46 7.48 -1.39 -11.62
C HIS A 46 6.64 -1.96 -10.49
N HIS A 47 7.26 -2.36 -9.39
CA HIS A 47 6.51 -2.93 -8.27
C HIS A 47 7.25 -2.72 -6.95
N ILE A 48 6.51 -2.88 -5.88
CA ILE A 48 7.00 -2.73 -4.52
C ILE A 48 6.64 -3.97 -3.75
N VAL A 49 7.61 -4.54 -3.06
CA VAL A 49 7.39 -5.70 -2.19
C VAL A 49 7.18 -5.18 -0.77
N MET A 50 6.08 -5.59 -0.17
CA MET A 50 5.71 -5.20 1.19
C MET A 50 5.46 -6.43 2.03
N LYS A 51 5.67 -6.28 3.33
CA LYS A 51 5.38 -7.30 4.33
C LYS A 51 4.33 -6.77 5.30
N SER A 52 3.25 -7.52 5.51
CA SER A 52 2.21 -7.13 6.45
C SER A 52 2.68 -7.29 7.89
N GLU A 53 1.94 -6.69 8.82
CA GLU A 53 2.20 -6.85 10.25
C GLU A 53 2.03 -8.30 10.73
N TYR A 54 1.34 -9.13 9.94
CA TYR A 54 1.14 -10.55 10.24
C TYR A 54 2.16 -11.46 9.52
N GLY A 55 3.13 -10.89 8.82
CA GLY A 55 4.19 -11.65 8.17
C GLY A 55 3.89 -12.08 6.74
N TYR A 56 2.80 -11.64 6.14
CA TYR A 56 2.49 -11.95 4.74
C TYR A 56 3.27 -11.04 3.82
N TRP A 57 3.79 -11.61 2.73
CA TRP A 57 4.48 -10.88 1.69
C TRP A 57 3.54 -10.63 0.52
N GLU A 58 3.59 -9.44 -0.02
CA GLU A 58 2.77 -9.08 -1.18
C GLU A 58 3.49 -8.06 -2.04
N SER A 59 3.27 -8.14 -3.36
CA SER A 59 3.78 -7.17 -4.32
C SER A 59 2.64 -6.30 -4.82
N PHE A 60 2.91 -5.01 -4.84
CA PHE A 60 1.98 -4.02 -5.40
C PHE A 60 2.66 -3.37 -6.60
N THR A 61 1.93 -3.21 -7.69
CA THR A 61 2.47 -2.49 -8.83
C THR A 61 2.54 -0.99 -8.53
N ARG A 62 3.41 -0.30 -9.24
CA ARG A 62 3.49 1.16 -9.12
C ARG A 62 2.14 1.81 -9.42
N ILE A 63 1.43 1.31 -10.42
CA ILE A 63 0.11 1.79 -10.79
C ILE A 63 -0.88 1.62 -9.65
N ASP A 64 -0.86 0.46 -8.97
CA ASP A 64 -1.73 0.19 -7.82
C ASP A 64 -1.48 1.20 -6.70
N ILE A 65 -0.21 1.48 -6.40
CA ILE A 65 0.14 2.42 -5.33
C ILE A 65 -0.31 3.84 -5.69
N VAL A 66 -0.08 4.26 -6.93
CA VAL A 66 -0.51 5.59 -7.38
C VAL A 66 -2.03 5.73 -7.31
N GLU A 67 -2.77 4.67 -7.69
CA GLU A 67 -4.22 4.66 -7.57
C GLU A 67 -4.69 4.74 -6.10
N MET A 68 -4.01 4.02 -5.20
CA MET A 68 -4.32 4.09 -3.77
C MET A 68 -4.07 5.51 -3.23
N ILE A 69 -2.98 6.16 -3.65
CA ILE A 69 -2.70 7.53 -3.26
C ILE A 69 -3.81 8.45 -3.75
N ARG A 70 -4.22 8.31 -5.00
CA ARG A 70 -5.28 9.12 -5.61
C ARG A 70 -6.61 8.95 -4.90
N ARG A 71 -6.91 7.74 -4.43
CA ARG A 71 -8.16 7.43 -3.73
C ARG A 71 -8.10 7.69 -2.23
N GLY A 72 -6.94 8.05 -1.70
CA GLY A 72 -6.77 8.22 -0.26
C GLY A 72 -6.80 6.90 0.51
N GLU A 73 -6.45 5.79 -0.14
CA GLU A 73 -6.48 4.45 0.45
C GLU A 73 -5.12 4.00 0.99
N ILE A 74 -4.14 4.86 0.97
CA ILE A 74 -2.82 4.61 1.55
C ILE A 74 -2.39 5.83 2.36
N ARG A 75 -1.80 5.56 3.52
CA ARG A 75 -1.26 6.59 4.41
C ARG A 75 0.07 6.12 4.94
N TRP A 76 1.02 7.02 5.08
CA TRP A 76 2.23 6.67 5.80
C TRP A 76 2.12 7.04 7.27
N ILE A 77 2.91 6.36 8.07
CA ILE A 77 2.95 6.56 9.51
C ILE A 77 4.13 7.43 9.90
#